data_2549348bb17e6dc0dcbb980d1d6138dc
#
_entry.id   2549348bb17e6dc0dcbb980d1d6138dc
#
_cell.length_a   1.000
_cell.length_b   1.000
_cell.length_c   1.000
_cell.angle_alpha   90.00
_cell.angle_beta   90.00
_cell.angle_gamma   90.00
#
_symmetry.space_group_name_H-M   'P 1'
#
loop_
_entity.id
_entity.type
_entity.pdbx_description
1 polymer ?
#
loop_
_entity_poly.entity_id
_entity_poly.type
_entity_poly.pdbx_seq_one_letter_code
_entity_poly.pdbx_strand_id
1 'polypeptide(L)'
;MKELHVKSLLPVRLDKYLMDQFPALGMGRLNKALRENKIKLNGKKQPLSTRVQNGDIIKLFLNDDQLENRPTPAAVFVYEDDDIIIASKPAGIAVDGPDSDTLLRRVQTKLAAEGKAAHAVLCHRLDTGTSGLVLLAKNSAAEAFLTAAIKARDIEKRYLCVTFGRPNPPAALLRDYLLKDAERGIVRITDTTAGGAKEVITGYETLAGSGRLALLEVELVTGRTHQIRAHLAHIGCPILGDSKYGNNAANRELRFKYQALCAWELRFPAQISDPRFAHLAGRVFHAEKPWYYQQILDGTLK
;
A
#
# COMPACT_ATOMS: atom_id res chain seq x y z
N MET A 1 6.94 7.64 22.62
CA MET A 1 6.64 6.73 23.74
C MET A 1 5.79 7.51 24.73
N LYS A 2 4.64 6.99 25.13
CA LYS A 2 3.75 7.60 26.12
C LYS A 2 3.64 6.67 27.32
N GLU A 3 3.77 7.23 28.54
CA GLU A 3 3.62 6.52 29.80
C GLU A 3 2.32 7.00 30.46
N LEU A 4 1.49 6.05 30.89
CA LEU A 4 0.23 6.31 31.59
C LEU A 4 0.31 5.70 32.98
N HIS A 5 0.01 6.50 33.97
CA HIS A 5 -0.26 6.02 35.33
C HIS A 5 -1.76 5.77 35.45
N VAL A 6 -2.13 4.53 35.68
CA VAL A 6 -3.55 4.14 35.78
C VAL A 6 -4.17 4.83 37.01
N LYS A 7 -5.25 5.57 36.74
CA LYS A 7 -6.11 6.18 37.77
C LYS A 7 -7.50 5.56 37.63
N SER A 8 -7.79 4.50 38.36
CA SER A 8 -9.09 3.85 38.32
C SER A 8 -9.50 3.42 39.72
N LEU A 9 -10.72 3.74 40.14
CA LEU A 9 -11.27 3.34 41.43
C LEU A 9 -11.53 1.84 41.54
N LEU A 10 -11.77 1.18 40.42
CA LEU A 10 -12.03 -0.27 40.33
C LEU A 10 -11.13 -0.89 39.25
N PRO A 11 -10.75 -2.17 39.40
CA PRO A 11 -9.99 -2.86 38.37
C PRO A 11 -10.78 -2.93 37.04
N VAL A 12 -10.17 -2.39 35.95
CA VAL A 12 -10.75 -2.33 34.61
C VAL A 12 -9.86 -3.09 33.63
N ARG A 13 -10.45 -3.68 32.58
CA ARG A 13 -9.64 -4.37 31.55
C ARG A 13 -8.74 -3.38 30.82
N LEU A 14 -7.51 -3.80 30.50
CA LEU A 14 -6.51 -3.00 29.80
C LEU A 14 -7.02 -2.45 28.46
N ASP A 15 -7.73 -3.27 27.67
CA ASP A 15 -8.35 -2.83 26.40
C ASP A 15 -9.39 -1.72 26.62
N LYS A 16 -10.27 -1.89 27.61
CA LYS A 16 -11.29 -0.87 27.94
C LYS A 16 -10.64 0.42 28.43
N TYR A 17 -9.66 0.31 29.33
CA TYR A 17 -8.95 1.46 29.86
C TYR A 17 -8.24 2.24 28.74
N LEU A 18 -7.54 1.54 27.83
CA LEU A 18 -6.86 2.18 26.69
C LEU A 18 -7.81 2.80 25.69
N MET A 19 -8.96 2.18 25.40
CA MET A 19 -9.96 2.75 24.50
C MET A 19 -10.66 3.95 25.10
N ASP A 20 -10.81 4.00 26.43
CA ASP A 20 -11.36 5.17 27.14
C ASP A 20 -10.37 6.34 27.09
N GLN A 21 -9.09 6.10 27.36
CA GLN A 21 -8.05 7.13 27.30
C GLN A 21 -7.73 7.58 25.85
N PHE A 22 -7.88 6.68 24.88
CA PHE A 22 -7.61 6.91 23.47
C PHE A 22 -8.71 6.30 22.61
N PRO A 23 -9.82 7.00 22.41
CA PRO A 23 -10.95 6.49 21.60
C PRO A 23 -10.55 6.11 20.17
N ALA A 24 -9.46 6.67 19.64
CA ALA A 24 -8.90 6.31 18.34
C ALA A 24 -8.27 4.91 18.30
N LEU A 25 -7.93 4.33 19.46
CA LEU A 25 -7.38 2.98 19.55
C LEU A 25 -8.50 1.94 19.60
N GLY A 26 -9.12 1.66 18.44
CA GLY A 26 -10.06 0.54 18.35
C GLY A 26 -9.35 -0.81 18.60
N MET A 27 -10.15 -1.87 18.89
CA MET A 27 -9.66 -3.20 19.27
C MET A 27 -8.65 -3.80 18.25
N GLY A 28 -8.84 -3.55 16.95
CA GLY A 28 -7.91 -4.00 15.90
C GLY A 28 -6.52 -3.40 16.05
N ARG A 29 -6.43 -2.09 16.32
CA ARG A 29 -5.14 -1.38 16.56
C ARG A 29 -4.49 -1.85 17.85
N LEU A 30 -5.25 -2.06 18.92
CA LEU A 30 -4.75 -2.58 20.18
C LEU A 30 -4.13 -3.97 20.04
N ASN A 31 -4.82 -4.89 19.35
CA ASN A 31 -4.31 -6.22 19.07
C ASN A 31 -3.03 -6.20 18.23
N LYS A 32 -2.96 -5.32 17.22
CA LYS A 32 -1.74 -5.13 16.42
C LYS A 32 -0.59 -4.59 17.28
N ALA A 33 -0.83 -3.54 18.05
CA ALA A 33 0.17 -2.94 18.93
C ALA A 33 0.69 -3.94 19.98
N LEU A 34 -0.19 -4.81 20.49
CA LEU A 34 0.21 -5.86 21.44
C LEU A 34 1.09 -6.92 20.75
N ARG A 35 0.74 -7.37 19.53
CA ARG A 35 1.56 -8.32 18.77
C ARG A 35 2.94 -7.76 18.49
N GLU A 36 3.03 -6.47 18.14
CA GLU A 36 4.27 -5.74 17.85
C GLU A 36 5.04 -5.34 19.15
N ASN A 37 4.61 -5.81 20.31
CA ASN A 37 5.23 -5.51 21.63
C ASN A 37 5.28 -4.00 21.95
N LYS A 38 4.32 -3.24 21.44
CA LYS A 38 4.20 -1.78 21.64
C LYS A 38 3.37 -1.37 22.85
N ILE A 39 2.81 -2.33 23.59
CA ILE A 39 2.04 -2.12 24.82
C ILE A 39 2.69 -2.95 25.92
N LYS A 40 3.07 -2.30 27.02
CA LYS A 40 3.61 -2.97 28.21
C LYS A 40 2.87 -2.47 29.45
N LEU A 41 2.47 -3.41 30.31
CA LEU A 41 1.92 -3.14 31.63
C LEU A 41 2.99 -3.50 32.67
N ASN A 42 3.38 -2.55 33.49
CA ASN A 42 4.44 -2.70 34.52
C ASN A 42 5.72 -3.32 33.91
N GLY A 43 6.12 -2.81 32.73
CA GLY A 43 7.30 -3.25 32.00
C GLY A 43 7.16 -4.58 31.24
N LYS A 44 6.07 -5.33 31.40
CA LYS A 44 5.86 -6.65 30.77
C LYS A 44 4.74 -6.62 29.72
N LYS A 45 4.85 -7.47 28.71
CA LYS A 45 3.76 -7.72 27.76
C LYS A 45 2.67 -8.52 28.49
N GLN A 46 1.43 -8.02 28.47
CA GLN A 46 0.28 -8.66 29.08
C GLN A 46 -0.89 -8.75 28.07
N PRO A 47 -1.78 -9.74 28.18
CA PRO A 47 -2.99 -9.80 27.37
C PRO A 47 -3.86 -8.54 27.55
N LEU A 48 -4.56 -8.11 26.51
CA LEU A 48 -5.48 -6.96 26.56
C LEU A 48 -6.66 -7.17 27.55
N SER A 49 -6.97 -8.43 27.87
CA SER A 49 -7.98 -8.80 28.89
C SER A 49 -7.51 -8.64 30.32
N THR A 50 -6.19 -8.42 30.56
CA THR A 50 -5.62 -8.21 31.90
C THR A 50 -6.31 -7.02 32.56
N ARG A 51 -6.63 -7.14 33.84
CA ARG A 51 -7.20 -6.04 34.65
C ARG A 51 -6.09 -5.16 35.15
N VAL A 52 -6.25 -3.85 34.95
CA VAL A 52 -5.36 -2.81 35.46
C VAL A 52 -6.04 -2.10 36.63
N GLN A 53 -5.25 -1.64 37.60
CA GLN A 53 -5.72 -0.98 38.81
C GLN A 53 -4.92 0.29 39.09
N ASN A 54 -5.35 1.05 40.05
CA ASN A 54 -4.68 2.29 40.43
C ASN A 54 -3.20 2.05 40.79
N GLY A 55 -2.32 2.86 40.25
CA GLY A 55 -0.86 2.75 40.41
C GLY A 55 -0.15 1.90 39.38
N ASP A 56 -0.87 1.14 38.51
CA ASP A 56 -0.25 0.44 37.41
C ASP A 56 0.32 1.42 36.38
N ILE A 57 1.42 1.03 35.71
CA ILE A 57 2.09 1.83 34.68
C ILE A 57 1.94 1.15 33.34
N ILE A 58 1.31 1.84 32.39
CA ILE A 58 1.19 1.38 31.00
C ILE A 58 2.14 2.19 30.13
N LYS A 59 3.07 1.50 29.44
CA LYS A 59 3.96 2.11 28.43
C LYS A 59 3.46 1.80 27.03
N LEU A 60 3.18 2.86 26.25
CA LEU A 60 2.75 2.80 24.86
C LEU A 60 3.89 3.28 23.96
N PHE A 61 4.38 2.38 23.11
CA PHE A 61 5.39 2.68 22.08
C PHE A 61 4.66 2.97 20.75
N LEU A 62 3.67 3.87 20.83
CA LEU A 62 2.86 4.35 19.70
C LEU A 62 3.17 5.83 19.47
N ASN A 63 3.04 6.28 18.24
CA ASN A 63 3.18 7.68 17.87
C ASN A 63 1.91 8.45 18.25
N ASP A 64 2.00 9.76 18.42
CA ASP A 64 0.85 10.62 18.75
C ASP A 64 -0.25 10.50 17.68
N ASP A 65 0.10 10.39 16.40
CA ASP A 65 -0.84 10.14 15.30
C ASP A 65 -1.65 8.83 15.45
N GLN A 66 -1.12 7.86 16.18
CA GLN A 66 -1.79 6.59 16.47
C GLN A 66 -2.68 6.67 17.72
N LEU A 67 -2.39 7.59 18.62
CA LEU A 67 -3.09 7.80 19.87
C LEU A 67 -4.20 8.86 19.78
N GLU A 68 -4.03 9.84 18.90
CA GLU A 68 -4.97 10.93 18.68
C GLU A 68 -5.98 10.59 17.59
N ASN A 69 -7.20 11.05 17.79
CA ASN A 69 -8.26 10.97 16.78
C ASN A 69 -8.07 12.09 15.74
N ARG A 70 -6.93 12.10 15.04
CA ARG A 70 -6.75 13.02 13.94
C ARG A 70 -7.76 12.68 12.86
N PRO A 71 -8.45 13.67 12.27
CA PRO A 71 -9.34 13.41 11.16
C PRO A 71 -8.56 12.68 10.08
N THR A 72 -9.09 11.53 9.63
CA THR A 72 -8.51 10.78 8.53
C THR A 72 -8.42 11.70 7.32
N PRO A 73 -7.23 11.94 6.73
CA PRO A 73 -7.11 12.79 5.57
C PRO A 73 -8.07 12.34 4.47
N ALA A 74 -8.73 13.28 3.81
CA ALA A 74 -9.62 12.95 2.70
C ALA A 74 -8.86 12.22 1.58
N ALA A 75 -9.56 11.33 0.87
CA ALA A 75 -9.02 10.74 -0.33
C ALA A 75 -8.81 11.81 -1.42
N VAL A 76 -7.68 11.74 -2.12
CA VAL A 76 -7.43 12.57 -3.30
C VAL A 76 -7.96 11.81 -4.52
N PHE A 77 -8.96 12.37 -5.20
CA PHE A 77 -9.47 11.83 -6.46
C PHE A 77 -8.72 12.47 -7.63
N VAL A 78 -8.14 11.64 -8.47
CA VAL A 78 -7.53 12.03 -9.76
C VAL A 78 -8.62 12.16 -10.82
N TYR A 79 -9.64 11.30 -10.70
CA TYR A 79 -10.83 11.32 -11.55
C TYR A 79 -12.04 10.77 -10.80
N GLU A 80 -13.20 11.32 -11.08
CA GLU A 80 -14.50 10.83 -10.62
C GLU A 80 -15.57 11.14 -11.67
N ASP A 81 -16.42 10.17 -11.95
CA ASP A 81 -17.68 10.34 -12.66
C ASP A 81 -18.82 9.60 -11.92
N ASP A 82 -19.93 9.32 -12.60
CA ASP A 82 -21.08 8.61 -12.01
C ASP A 82 -20.78 7.14 -11.73
N ASP A 83 -19.81 6.55 -12.40
CA ASP A 83 -19.54 5.13 -12.42
C ASP A 83 -18.23 4.74 -11.69
N ILE A 84 -17.19 5.55 -11.82
CA ILE A 84 -15.85 5.19 -11.36
C ILE A 84 -15.18 6.30 -10.53
N ILE A 85 -14.22 5.89 -9.73
CA ILE A 85 -13.26 6.77 -9.05
C ILE A 85 -11.85 6.26 -9.32
N ILE A 86 -10.94 7.16 -9.66
CA ILE A 86 -9.50 6.90 -9.64
C ILE A 86 -8.93 7.72 -8.48
N ALA A 87 -8.53 7.04 -7.41
CA ALA A 87 -8.00 7.68 -6.21
C ALA A 87 -6.48 7.53 -6.12
N SER A 88 -5.80 8.56 -5.64
CA SER A 88 -4.38 8.53 -5.31
C SER A 88 -4.17 8.01 -3.88
N LYS A 89 -3.54 6.84 -3.74
CA LYS A 89 -3.22 6.23 -2.45
C LYS A 89 -1.84 6.68 -1.98
N PRO A 90 -1.69 7.25 -0.79
CA PRO A 90 -0.36 7.48 -0.22
C PRO A 90 0.30 6.16 0.20
N ALA A 91 1.63 6.14 0.28
CA ALA A 91 2.36 5.04 0.89
C ALA A 91 2.07 4.97 2.40
N GLY A 92 2.03 3.76 2.95
CA GLY A 92 1.87 3.51 4.39
C GLY A 92 0.45 3.18 4.84
N ILE A 93 -0.56 3.34 4.00
CA ILE A 93 -1.93 2.86 4.28
C ILE A 93 -2.30 1.68 3.39
N ALA A 94 -3.13 0.77 3.90
CA ALA A 94 -3.70 -0.30 3.11
C ALA A 94 -4.81 0.22 2.18
N VAL A 95 -5.13 -0.51 1.12
CA VAL A 95 -6.31 -0.17 0.27
C VAL A 95 -7.59 -0.47 1.02
N ASP A 96 -7.65 -1.59 1.75
CA ASP A 96 -8.76 -2.06 2.58
C ASP A 96 -8.24 -2.81 3.82
N GLY A 97 -9.13 -3.24 4.70
CA GLY A 97 -8.80 -4.09 5.83
C GLY A 97 -9.36 -3.59 7.17
N PRO A 98 -8.93 -4.24 8.28
CA PRO A 98 -9.46 -3.94 9.61
C PRO A 98 -8.92 -2.62 10.21
N ASP A 99 -7.90 -2.02 9.61
CA ASP A 99 -7.34 -0.76 10.07
C ASP A 99 -8.38 0.37 9.93
N SER A 100 -8.36 1.33 10.83
CA SER A 100 -9.28 2.48 10.79
C SER A 100 -8.96 3.47 9.67
N ASP A 101 -7.74 3.45 9.14
CA ASP A 101 -7.29 4.30 8.06
C ASP A 101 -6.89 3.45 6.85
N THR A 102 -7.80 3.32 5.90
CA THR A 102 -7.58 2.66 4.61
C THR A 102 -8.02 3.59 3.49
N LEU A 103 -7.52 3.36 2.26
CA LEU A 103 -7.96 4.14 1.11
C LEU A 103 -9.49 4.06 0.94
N LEU A 104 -10.08 2.87 1.02
CA LEU A 104 -11.52 2.66 0.85
C LEU A 104 -12.31 3.50 1.86
N ARG A 105 -11.91 3.53 3.13
CA ARG A 105 -12.57 4.36 4.15
C ARG A 105 -12.44 5.85 3.86
N ARG A 106 -11.27 6.30 3.41
CA ARG A 106 -11.07 7.70 3.01
C ARG A 106 -11.98 8.10 1.86
N VAL A 107 -12.13 7.21 0.86
CA VAL A 107 -13.05 7.40 -0.28
C VAL A 107 -14.49 7.49 0.20
N GLN A 108 -14.95 6.52 1.00
CA GLN A 108 -16.31 6.48 1.54
C GLN A 108 -16.62 7.71 2.40
N THR A 109 -15.69 8.13 3.25
CA THR A 109 -15.84 9.34 4.08
C THR A 109 -15.96 10.58 3.21
N LYS A 110 -15.18 10.71 2.13
CA LYS A 110 -15.27 11.84 1.20
C LYS A 110 -16.62 11.86 0.48
N LEU A 111 -17.06 10.73 -0.08
CA LEU A 111 -18.35 10.63 -0.75
C LEU A 111 -19.51 11.00 0.19
N ALA A 112 -19.49 10.50 1.42
CA ALA A 112 -20.50 10.84 2.43
C ALA A 112 -20.50 12.33 2.79
N ALA A 113 -19.33 12.96 2.92
CA ALA A 113 -19.21 14.38 3.19
C ALA A 113 -19.73 15.26 2.03
N GLU A 114 -19.69 14.75 0.80
CA GLU A 114 -20.24 15.39 -0.40
C GLU A 114 -21.74 15.08 -0.62
N GLY A 115 -22.39 14.36 0.30
CA GLY A 115 -23.80 13.94 0.18
C GLY A 115 -24.04 12.88 -0.89
N LYS A 116 -22.99 12.21 -1.38
CA LYS A 116 -23.05 11.12 -2.36
C LYS A 116 -23.23 9.78 -1.67
N ALA A 117 -23.76 8.79 -2.41
CA ALA A 117 -23.77 7.42 -1.91
C ALA A 117 -22.34 6.95 -1.59
N ALA A 118 -22.12 6.51 -0.34
CA ALA A 118 -20.80 6.08 0.13
C ALA A 118 -20.40 4.67 -0.40
N HIS A 119 -21.05 4.21 -1.48
CA HIS A 119 -20.74 2.93 -2.10
C HIS A 119 -19.52 3.09 -3.01
N ALA A 120 -18.45 2.36 -2.67
CA ALA A 120 -17.26 2.26 -3.50
C ALA A 120 -16.65 0.87 -3.33
N VAL A 121 -16.29 0.23 -4.43
CA VAL A 121 -15.70 -1.11 -4.48
C VAL A 121 -14.33 -1.06 -5.13
N LEU A 122 -13.33 -1.65 -4.51
CA LEU A 122 -11.97 -1.72 -5.05
C LEU A 122 -11.91 -2.71 -6.23
N CYS A 123 -11.44 -2.28 -7.38
CA CYS A 123 -11.26 -3.13 -8.55
C CYS A 123 -9.89 -3.80 -8.58
N HIS A 124 -8.90 -3.25 -7.88
CA HIS A 124 -7.57 -3.84 -7.69
C HIS A 124 -6.94 -3.34 -6.39
N ARG A 125 -5.73 -3.82 -6.11
CA ARG A 125 -5.01 -3.50 -4.86
C ARG A 125 -3.60 -2.99 -5.14
N LEU A 126 -3.11 -2.17 -4.23
CA LEU A 126 -1.70 -1.85 -4.06
C LEU A 126 -1.24 -2.33 -2.68
N ASP A 127 0.04 -2.66 -2.55
CA ASP A 127 0.66 -2.96 -1.25
C ASP A 127 0.60 -1.74 -0.33
N THR A 128 0.62 -1.95 0.99
CA THR A 128 0.58 -0.86 1.99
C THR A 128 1.65 0.19 1.73
N GLY A 129 2.88 -0.21 1.41
CA GLY A 129 3.99 0.72 1.15
C GLY A 129 4.04 1.28 -0.28
N THR A 130 3.20 0.81 -1.21
CA THR A 130 3.11 1.33 -2.59
C THR A 130 2.16 2.51 -2.64
N SER A 131 2.55 3.59 -3.30
CA SER A 131 1.70 4.76 -3.57
C SER A 131 1.09 4.71 -4.98
N GLY A 132 0.19 5.65 -5.28
CA GLY A 132 -0.32 5.89 -6.63
C GLY A 132 -1.76 5.48 -6.85
N LEU A 133 -2.14 5.28 -8.11
CA LEU A 133 -3.52 5.17 -8.58
C LEU A 133 -4.19 3.86 -8.16
N VAL A 134 -5.41 3.98 -7.66
CA VAL A 134 -6.31 2.85 -7.38
C VAL A 134 -7.66 3.15 -8.00
N LEU A 135 -8.19 2.17 -8.74
CA LEU A 135 -9.45 2.22 -9.44
C LEU A 135 -10.56 1.61 -8.57
N LEU A 136 -11.64 2.36 -8.39
CA LEU A 136 -12.82 1.93 -7.64
C LEU A 136 -14.07 2.09 -8.51
N ALA A 137 -15.05 1.21 -8.33
CA ALA A 137 -16.37 1.27 -8.91
C ALA A 137 -17.36 1.89 -7.92
N LYS A 138 -18.30 2.71 -8.41
CA LYS A 138 -19.38 3.32 -7.61
C LYS A 138 -20.69 2.51 -7.65
N ASN A 139 -20.78 1.54 -8.54
CA ASN A 139 -21.94 0.67 -8.71
C ASN A 139 -21.57 -0.70 -9.30
N SER A 140 -22.50 -1.64 -9.31
CA SER A 140 -22.28 -3.01 -9.76
C SER A 140 -21.95 -3.14 -11.25
N ALA A 141 -22.49 -2.28 -12.10
CA ALA A 141 -22.19 -2.30 -13.53
C ALA A 141 -20.71 -1.90 -13.78
N ALA A 142 -20.25 -0.83 -13.12
CA ALA A 142 -18.86 -0.41 -13.18
C ALA A 142 -17.92 -1.46 -12.56
N GLU A 143 -18.31 -2.10 -11.46
CA GLU A 143 -17.53 -3.19 -10.84
C GLU A 143 -17.34 -4.35 -11.81
N ALA A 144 -18.42 -4.80 -12.47
CA ALA A 144 -18.36 -5.89 -13.43
C ALA A 144 -17.45 -5.53 -14.63
N PHE A 145 -17.64 -4.34 -15.20
CA PHE A 145 -16.82 -3.84 -16.33
C PHE A 145 -15.34 -3.75 -15.96
N LEU A 146 -15.01 -3.05 -14.87
CA LEU A 146 -13.62 -2.82 -14.50
C LEU A 146 -12.90 -4.10 -14.09
N THR A 147 -13.61 -5.00 -13.37
CA THR A 147 -13.05 -6.31 -12.98
C THR A 147 -12.77 -7.17 -14.22
N ALA A 148 -13.66 -7.17 -15.20
CA ALA A 148 -13.45 -7.87 -16.46
C ALA A 148 -12.26 -7.28 -17.24
N ALA A 149 -12.19 -5.96 -17.40
CA ALA A 149 -11.12 -5.27 -18.10
C ALA A 149 -9.74 -5.48 -17.45
N ILE A 150 -9.67 -5.46 -16.11
CA ILE A 150 -8.43 -5.76 -15.37
C ILE A 150 -8.02 -7.23 -15.55
N LYS A 151 -8.98 -8.17 -15.52
CA LYS A 151 -8.73 -9.60 -15.70
C LYS A 151 -8.27 -9.90 -17.13
N ALA A 152 -8.86 -9.24 -18.12
CA ALA A 152 -8.47 -9.34 -19.52
C ALA A 152 -7.12 -8.65 -19.82
N ARG A 153 -6.61 -7.82 -18.92
CA ARG A 153 -5.40 -7.00 -19.07
C ARG A 153 -5.58 -5.85 -20.06
N ASP A 154 -6.81 -5.41 -20.28
CA ASP A 154 -7.13 -4.31 -21.20
C ASP A 154 -6.78 -2.94 -20.59
N ILE A 155 -6.73 -2.85 -19.25
CA ILE A 155 -6.26 -1.65 -18.54
C ILE A 155 -4.77 -1.82 -18.24
N GLU A 156 -3.93 -1.03 -18.94
CA GLU A 156 -2.50 -1.01 -18.72
C GLU A 156 -2.18 -0.27 -17.41
N LYS A 157 -1.18 -0.77 -16.69
CA LYS A 157 -0.71 -0.20 -15.42
C LYS A 157 0.79 0.00 -15.48
N ARG A 158 1.23 1.27 -15.36
CA ARG A 158 2.64 1.62 -15.30
C ARG A 158 3.01 2.18 -13.93
N TYR A 159 4.21 1.85 -13.52
CA TYR A 159 4.75 2.22 -12.22
C TYR A 159 6.06 2.97 -12.40
N LEU A 160 6.34 3.90 -11.51
CA LEU A 160 7.67 4.48 -11.33
C LEU A 160 8.29 3.90 -10.07
N CYS A 161 9.52 3.42 -10.16
CA CYS A 161 10.24 2.94 -8.99
C CYS A 161 11.71 3.31 -9.03
N VAL A 162 12.34 3.31 -7.84
CA VAL A 162 13.79 3.43 -7.70
C VAL A 162 14.34 2.09 -7.21
N THR A 163 15.35 1.58 -7.91
CA THR A 163 16.06 0.36 -7.53
C THR A 163 17.43 0.68 -6.95
N PHE A 164 17.87 -0.19 -6.03
CA PHE A 164 19.25 -0.26 -5.61
C PHE A 164 19.98 -1.24 -6.54
N GLY A 165 20.92 -0.72 -7.33
CA GLY A 165 21.47 -1.39 -8.49
C GLY A 165 20.82 -0.91 -9.80
N ARG A 166 21.54 -1.03 -10.89
CA ARG A 166 21.11 -0.67 -12.24
C ARG A 166 20.88 -1.95 -13.04
N PRO A 167 19.67 -2.20 -13.54
CA PRO A 167 19.40 -3.37 -14.35
C PRO A 167 20.26 -3.38 -15.63
N ASN A 168 20.72 -4.56 -15.99
CA ASN A 168 21.39 -4.82 -17.26
C ASN A 168 20.79 -6.08 -17.89
N PRO A 169 20.12 -5.96 -19.07
CA PRO A 169 19.99 -4.76 -19.93
C PRO A 169 19.13 -3.64 -19.29
N PRO A 170 19.22 -2.40 -19.80
CA PRO A 170 18.48 -1.25 -19.26
C PRO A 170 16.97 -1.33 -19.47
N ALA A 171 16.50 -2.20 -20.38
CA ALA A 171 15.09 -2.49 -20.61
C ALA A 171 14.92 -4.00 -20.88
N ALA A 172 13.88 -4.59 -20.33
CA ALA A 172 13.54 -6.01 -20.58
C ALA A 172 12.07 -6.31 -20.27
N LEU A 173 11.58 -7.42 -20.83
CA LEU A 173 10.34 -8.06 -20.48
C LEU A 173 10.64 -9.38 -19.74
N LEU A 174 10.50 -9.35 -18.43
CA LEU A 174 10.72 -10.51 -17.57
C LEU A 174 9.50 -11.46 -17.62
N ARG A 175 9.74 -12.74 -17.81
CA ARG A 175 8.72 -13.80 -17.83
C ARG A 175 9.20 -14.96 -16.96
N ASP A 176 8.51 -15.18 -15.86
CA ASP A 176 8.85 -16.18 -14.86
C ASP A 176 7.58 -16.72 -14.20
N TYR A 177 7.75 -17.53 -13.16
CA TYR A 177 6.67 -17.98 -12.32
C TYR A 177 6.87 -17.46 -10.89
N LEU A 178 5.76 -17.24 -10.19
CA LEU A 178 5.73 -16.71 -8.84
C LEU A 178 5.05 -17.70 -7.91
N LEU A 179 5.77 -18.15 -6.90
CA LEU A 179 5.30 -19.04 -5.85
C LEU A 179 5.07 -18.24 -4.56
N LYS A 180 3.90 -18.45 -3.93
CA LYS A 180 3.56 -17.80 -2.65
C LYS A 180 4.09 -18.63 -1.47
N ASP A 181 4.86 -17.99 -0.61
CA ASP A 181 5.24 -18.47 0.72
C ASP A 181 4.29 -17.83 1.74
N ALA A 182 3.22 -18.55 2.09
CA ALA A 182 2.18 -18.02 2.96
C ALA A 182 2.66 -17.82 4.41
N GLU A 183 3.57 -18.66 4.89
CA GLU A 183 4.10 -18.60 6.26
C GLU A 183 4.96 -17.35 6.47
N ARG A 184 5.79 -17.02 5.49
CA ARG A 184 6.66 -15.84 5.53
C ARG A 184 5.98 -14.57 5.00
N GLY A 185 4.81 -14.70 4.38
CA GLY A 185 4.10 -13.58 3.76
C GLY A 185 4.90 -12.91 2.63
N ILE A 186 5.70 -13.70 1.91
CA ILE A 186 6.50 -13.28 0.74
C ILE A 186 6.14 -14.12 -0.48
N VAL A 187 6.66 -13.71 -1.63
CA VAL A 187 6.61 -14.51 -2.86
C VAL A 187 8.04 -14.73 -3.36
N ARG A 188 8.24 -15.79 -4.12
CA ARG A 188 9.53 -16.10 -4.74
C ARG A 188 9.34 -16.29 -6.23
N ILE A 189 10.30 -15.81 -6.99
CA ILE A 189 10.40 -16.10 -8.43
C ILE A 189 11.02 -17.48 -8.59
N THR A 190 10.49 -18.23 -9.54
CA THR A 190 10.95 -19.56 -9.93
C THR A 190 10.80 -19.73 -11.45
N ASP A 191 11.57 -20.62 -12.02
CA ASP A 191 11.55 -20.99 -13.43
C ASP A 191 10.56 -22.12 -13.76
N THR A 192 9.89 -22.69 -12.74
CA THR A 192 9.00 -23.82 -12.89
C THR A 192 7.56 -23.52 -12.45
N THR A 193 6.61 -24.28 -13.02
CA THR A 193 5.19 -24.25 -12.62
C THR A 193 4.89 -25.09 -11.37
N ALA A 194 5.91 -25.76 -10.80
CA ALA A 194 5.74 -26.62 -9.65
C ALA A 194 5.17 -25.87 -8.42
N GLY A 195 4.49 -26.60 -7.54
CA GLY A 195 3.95 -26.03 -6.30
C GLY A 195 2.81 -25.01 -6.48
N GLY A 196 2.18 -24.94 -7.65
CA GLY A 196 1.10 -23.99 -7.92
C GLY A 196 1.60 -22.57 -8.26
N ALA A 197 2.85 -22.45 -8.69
CA ALA A 197 3.41 -21.19 -9.15
C ALA A 197 2.59 -20.60 -10.32
N LYS A 198 2.46 -19.29 -10.35
CA LYS A 198 1.65 -18.55 -11.34
C LYS A 198 2.57 -17.76 -12.25
N GLU A 199 2.30 -17.78 -13.56
CA GLU A 199 3.01 -16.94 -14.53
C GLU A 199 2.93 -15.45 -14.12
N VAL A 200 4.07 -14.78 -14.24
CA VAL A 200 4.24 -13.34 -14.03
C VAL A 200 5.02 -12.72 -15.17
N ILE A 201 4.53 -11.56 -15.65
CA ILE A 201 5.13 -10.81 -16.74
C ILE A 201 5.26 -9.35 -16.30
N THR A 202 6.50 -8.84 -16.30
CA THR A 202 6.83 -7.47 -15.87
C THR A 202 7.80 -6.86 -16.88
N GLY A 203 7.38 -5.81 -17.58
CA GLY A 203 8.27 -4.99 -18.39
C GLY A 203 8.97 -3.92 -17.54
N TYR A 204 10.18 -3.55 -17.87
CA TYR A 204 10.80 -2.36 -17.31
C TYR A 204 11.69 -1.66 -18.31
N GLU A 205 11.85 -0.35 -18.10
CA GLU A 205 12.79 0.52 -18.81
C GLU A 205 13.47 1.45 -17.81
N THR A 206 14.78 1.59 -17.92
CA THR A 206 15.58 2.51 -17.10
C THR A 206 15.50 3.92 -17.67
N LEU A 207 14.86 4.83 -16.95
CA LEU A 207 14.72 6.23 -17.35
C LEU A 207 15.95 7.06 -17.00
N ALA A 208 16.58 6.78 -15.86
CA ALA A 208 17.76 7.50 -15.39
C ALA A 208 18.55 6.68 -14.36
N GLY A 209 19.80 7.04 -14.17
CA GLY A 209 20.66 6.47 -13.12
C GLY A 209 21.35 7.55 -12.31
N SER A 210 21.43 7.39 -10.99
CA SER A 210 22.13 8.28 -10.08
C SER A 210 22.92 7.48 -9.05
N GLY A 211 24.25 7.55 -9.08
CA GLY A 211 25.12 6.74 -8.23
C GLY A 211 24.81 5.24 -8.38
N ARG A 212 24.44 4.60 -7.28
CA ARG A 212 24.05 3.17 -7.22
C ARG A 212 22.58 2.94 -7.53
N LEU A 213 21.80 3.99 -7.80
CA LEU A 213 20.36 3.93 -7.97
C LEU A 213 19.95 4.02 -9.45
N ALA A 214 18.81 3.45 -9.79
CA ALA A 214 18.16 3.62 -11.09
C ALA A 214 16.68 3.96 -10.92
N LEU A 215 16.19 4.91 -11.70
CA LEU A 215 14.77 5.21 -11.87
C LEU A 215 14.26 4.35 -13.03
N LEU A 216 13.24 3.54 -12.75
CA LEU A 216 12.62 2.69 -13.76
C LEU A 216 11.16 3.10 -13.98
N GLU A 217 10.72 3.02 -15.23
CA GLU A 217 9.30 2.81 -15.55
C GLU A 217 9.06 1.30 -15.67
N VAL A 218 7.98 0.82 -15.06
CA VAL A 218 7.67 -0.60 -15.00
C VAL A 218 6.25 -0.84 -15.51
N GLU A 219 6.10 -1.70 -16.49
CA GLU A 219 4.81 -2.17 -17.00
C GLU A 219 4.39 -3.44 -16.27
N LEU A 220 3.21 -3.41 -15.63
CA LEU A 220 2.66 -4.55 -14.90
C LEU A 220 1.64 -5.29 -15.78
N VAL A 221 2.10 -6.26 -16.60
CA VAL A 221 1.24 -7.05 -17.48
C VAL A 221 0.36 -8.02 -16.71
N THR A 222 0.92 -8.74 -15.75
CA THR A 222 0.18 -9.56 -14.77
C THR A 222 0.19 -8.88 -13.41
N GLY A 223 -0.85 -9.10 -12.58
CA GLY A 223 -1.00 -8.41 -11.29
C GLY A 223 -1.00 -9.37 -10.10
N ARG A 224 0.16 -9.94 -9.73
CA ARG A 224 0.27 -10.81 -8.54
C ARG A 224 0.81 -10.04 -7.35
N THR A 225 0.50 -10.54 -6.15
CA THR A 225 1.01 -9.97 -4.89
C THR A 225 2.52 -9.80 -4.95
N HIS A 226 3.01 -8.61 -4.60
CA HIS A 226 4.43 -8.25 -4.57
C HIS A 226 5.20 -8.47 -5.89
N GLN A 227 4.52 -8.66 -7.03
CA GLN A 227 5.16 -9.10 -8.28
C GLN A 227 6.36 -8.24 -8.70
N ILE A 228 6.18 -6.92 -8.88
CA ILE A 228 7.27 -6.00 -9.28
C ILE A 228 8.43 -6.09 -8.29
N ARG A 229 8.12 -6.10 -7.00
CA ARG A 229 9.10 -6.13 -5.90
C ARG A 229 9.97 -7.38 -5.94
N ALA A 230 9.32 -8.55 -6.08
CA ALA A 230 10.02 -9.85 -6.15
C ALA A 230 10.78 -10.00 -7.47
N HIS A 231 10.22 -9.56 -8.60
CA HIS A 231 10.85 -9.66 -9.91
C HIS A 231 12.14 -8.82 -10.00
N LEU A 232 12.07 -7.54 -9.60
CA LEU A 232 13.25 -6.68 -9.61
C LEU A 232 14.32 -7.14 -8.61
N ALA A 233 13.91 -7.65 -7.44
CA ALA A 233 14.85 -8.24 -6.48
C ALA A 233 15.52 -9.51 -7.04
N HIS A 234 14.79 -10.33 -7.80
CA HIS A 234 15.30 -11.55 -8.43
C HIS A 234 16.42 -11.26 -9.43
N ILE A 235 16.31 -10.18 -10.21
CA ILE A 235 17.36 -9.75 -11.14
C ILE A 235 18.48 -8.92 -10.46
N GLY A 236 18.55 -8.93 -9.10
CA GLY A 236 19.60 -8.24 -8.34
C GLY A 236 19.42 -6.73 -8.20
N CYS A 237 18.27 -6.19 -8.60
CA CYS A 237 17.95 -4.76 -8.53
C CYS A 237 16.72 -4.49 -7.64
N PRO A 238 16.79 -4.77 -6.32
CA PRO A 238 15.64 -4.61 -5.42
C PRO A 238 15.20 -3.16 -5.32
N ILE A 239 13.90 -2.95 -5.08
CA ILE A 239 13.34 -1.61 -4.91
C ILE A 239 13.86 -0.98 -3.60
N LEU A 240 14.30 0.27 -3.68
CA LEU A 240 14.72 1.06 -2.54
C LEU A 240 13.55 1.26 -1.55
N GLY A 241 13.81 1.10 -0.25
CA GLY A 241 12.78 1.18 0.79
C GLY A 241 11.95 -0.10 0.97
N ASP A 242 12.17 -1.13 0.17
CA ASP A 242 11.48 -2.40 0.34
C ASP A 242 12.08 -3.18 1.51
N SER A 243 11.29 -3.38 2.58
CA SER A 243 11.71 -4.07 3.79
C SER A 243 11.72 -5.61 3.67
N LYS A 244 11.05 -6.17 2.63
CA LYS A 244 10.93 -7.63 2.44
C LYS A 244 11.94 -8.17 1.42
N TYR A 245 12.13 -7.44 0.32
CA TYR A 245 12.95 -7.86 -0.82
C TYR A 245 14.18 -6.97 -1.02
N GLY A 246 14.23 -5.83 -0.33
CA GLY A 246 15.23 -4.79 -0.53
C GLY A 246 16.50 -4.96 0.30
N ASN A 247 17.42 -4.01 0.08
CA ASN A 247 18.62 -3.86 0.87
C ASN A 247 18.35 -2.99 2.12
N ASN A 248 18.18 -3.64 3.28
CA ASN A 248 17.85 -2.95 4.51
C ASN A 248 18.96 -2.01 5.03
N ALA A 249 20.22 -2.21 4.64
CA ALA A 249 21.31 -1.29 4.99
C ALA A 249 21.16 0.02 4.18
N ALA A 250 21.01 -0.08 2.87
CA ALA A 250 20.75 1.06 1.99
C ALA A 250 19.45 1.80 2.37
N ASN A 251 18.38 1.06 2.70
CA ASN A 251 17.11 1.65 3.14
C ASN A 251 17.27 2.54 4.39
N ARG A 252 18.08 2.11 5.35
CA ARG A 252 18.39 2.90 6.57
C ARG A 252 19.30 4.10 6.26
N GLU A 253 20.34 3.88 5.48
CA GLU A 253 21.28 4.92 5.04
C GLU A 253 20.54 6.06 4.35
N LEU A 254 19.67 5.74 3.41
CA LEU A 254 18.90 6.70 2.61
C LEU A 254 17.56 7.09 3.25
N ARG A 255 17.26 6.60 4.48
CA ARG A 255 16.06 6.92 5.27
C ARG A 255 14.73 6.62 4.59
N PHE A 256 14.68 5.56 3.77
CA PHE A 256 13.44 5.12 3.13
C PHE A 256 12.61 4.26 4.09
N LYS A 257 11.39 4.71 4.39
CA LYS A 257 10.43 4.00 5.25
C LYS A 257 9.56 3.02 4.45
N TYR A 258 9.25 3.36 3.21
CA TYR A 258 8.39 2.57 2.32
C TYR A 258 9.09 2.39 0.97
N GLN A 259 8.70 1.35 0.23
CA GLN A 259 9.24 1.11 -1.10
C GLN A 259 9.01 2.31 -2.03
N ALA A 260 10.06 2.73 -2.70
CA ALA A 260 10.01 3.73 -3.76
C ALA A 260 9.33 3.13 -5.00
N LEU A 261 8.02 2.90 -4.90
CA LEU A 261 7.16 2.30 -5.92
C LEU A 261 5.83 3.04 -5.96
N CYS A 262 5.50 3.59 -7.14
CA CYS A 262 4.30 4.37 -7.37
C CYS A 262 3.56 3.85 -8.61
N ALA A 263 2.29 3.46 -8.46
CA ALA A 263 1.39 3.22 -9.58
C ALA A 263 1.03 4.57 -10.20
N TRP A 264 1.79 4.97 -11.22
CA TRP A 264 1.76 6.35 -11.67
C TRP A 264 0.85 6.57 -12.88
N GLU A 265 0.61 5.54 -13.71
CA GLU A 265 -0.25 5.63 -14.88
C GLU A 265 -1.24 4.46 -14.95
N LEU A 266 -2.49 4.80 -15.26
CA LEU A 266 -3.53 3.89 -15.69
C LEU A 266 -3.98 4.29 -17.10
N ARG A 267 -3.97 3.35 -18.05
CA ARG A 267 -4.40 3.58 -19.44
C ARG A 267 -5.53 2.63 -19.77
N PHE A 268 -6.66 3.21 -20.18
CA PHE A 268 -7.80 2.45 -20.70
C PHE A 268 -7.58 2.03 -22.15
N PRO A 269 -8.19 0.93 -22.60
CA PRO A 269 -8.05 0.46 -23.98
C PRO A 269 -8.59 1.51 -24.97
N ALA A 270 -8.00 1.52 -26.16
CA ALA A 270 -8.38 2.46 -27.22
C ALA A 270 -9.86 2.34 -27.66
N GLN A 271 -10.45 1.15 -27.46
CA GLN A 271 -11.85 0.87 -27.77
C GLN A 271 -12.53 0.18 -26.58
N ILE A 272 -13.73 0.63 -26.24
CA ILE A 272 -14.59 0.04 -25.23
C ILE A 272 -15.97 -0.17 -25.88
N SER A 273 -16.38 -1.43 -25.94
CA SER A 273 -17.64 -1.80 -26.63
C SER A 273 -18.90 -1.43 -25.84
N ASP A 274 -18.80 -1.32 -24.51
CA ASP A 274 -19.92 -0.90 -23.67
C ASP A 274 -20.15 0.61 -23.80
N PRO A 275 -21.31 1.07 -24.34
CA PRO A 275 -21.58 2.49 -24.54
C PRO A 275 -21.51 3.32 -23.25
N ARG A 276 -21.83 2.71 -22.12
CA ARG A 276 -21.79 3.39 -20.80
C ARG A 276 -20.38 3.84 -20.43
N PHE A 277 -19.37 3.05 -20.81
CA PHE A 277 -17.97 3.30 -20.48
C PHE A 277 -17.15 3.80 -21.67
N ALA A 278 -17.78 4.01 -22.84
CA ALA A 278 -17.11 4.46 -24.07
C ALA A 278 -16.31 5.77 -23.88
N HIS A 279 -16.76 6.65 -22.98
CA HIS A 279 -16.09 7.90 -22.66
C HIS A 279 -14.70 7.71 -22.00
N LEU A 280 -14.38 6.50 -21.51
CA LEU A 280 -13.07 6.14 -20.95
C LEU A 280 -12.10 5.62 -22.01
N ALA A 281 -12.57 5.33 -23.24
CA ALA A 281 -11.74 4.75 -24.30
C ALA A 281 -10.51 5.63 -24.60
N GLY A 282 -9.33 5.03 -24.60
CA GLY A 282 -8.05 5.68 -24.86
C GLY A 282 -7.59 6.66 -23.78
N ARG A 283 -8.36 6.88 -22.69
CA ARG A 283 -7.97 7.81 -21.64
C ARG A 283 -6.80 7.28 -20.83
N VAL A 284 -5.94 8.22 -20.45
CA VAL A 284 -4.77 7.98 -19.61
C VAL A 284 -4.86 8.86 -18.39
N PHE A 285 -4.65 8.28 -17.23
CA PHE A 285 -4.68 8.98 -15.95
C PHE A 285 -3.34 8.85 -15.25
N HIS A 286 -2.85 9.95 -14.69
CA HIS A 286 -1.56 9.98 -14.00
C HIS A 286 -1.72 10.39 -12.54
N ALA A 287 -0.96 9.74 -11.65
CA ALA A 287 -0.69 10.26 -10.32
C ALA A 287 0.29 11.44 -10.40
N GLU A 288 0.42 12.18 -9.32
CA GLU A 288 1.59 13.06 -9.18
C GLU A 288 2.87 12.23 -9.20
N LYS A 289 3.89 12.76 -9.90
CA LYS A 289 5.21 12.11 -9.90
C LYS A 289 5.73 12.06 -8.47
N PRO A 290 6.21 10.88 -8.01
CA PRO A 290 6.70 10.75 -6.65
C PRO A 290 7.95 11.62 -6.44
N TRP A 291 8.14 12.10 -5.20
CA TRP A 291 9.21 13.05 -4.84
C TRP A 291 10.62 12.57 -5.24
N TYR A 292 10.87 11.28 -5.24
CA TYR A 292 12.16 10.70 -5.64
C TYR A 292 12.42 10.77 -7.15
N TYR A 293 11.38 10.97 -7.97
CA TYR A 293 11.51 11.03 -9.43
C TYR A 293 12.50 12.13 -9.86
N GLN A 294 12.24 13.36 -9.42
CA GLN A 294 13.09 14.48 -9.76
C GLN A 294 14.50 14.36 -9.13
N GLN A 295 14.57 13.83 -7.91
CA GLN A 295 15.84 13.69 -7.20
C GLN A 295 16.81 12.68 -7.83
N ILE A 296 16.29 11.68 -8.57
CA ILE A 296 17.14 10.79 -9.38
C ILE A 296 17.60 11.51 -10.65
N LEU A 297 16.70 12.26 -11.32
CA LEU A 297 17.02 12.96 -12.56
C LEU A 297 18.10 14.04 -12.36
N ASP A 298 18.04 14.77 -11.26
CA ASP A 298 19.02 15.83 -10.93
C ASP A 298 20.24 15.33 -10.14
N GLY A 299 20.28 14.03 -9.79
CA GLY A 299 21.40 13.39 -9.10
C GLY A 299 21.52 13.75 -7.61
N THR A 300 20.49 14.34 -6.99
CA THR A 300 20.49 14.66 -5.55
C THR A 300 20.26 13.43 -4.66
N LEU A 301 19.54 12.42 -5.14
CA LEU A 301 19.41 11.10 -4.51
C LEU A 301 20.36 10.11 -5.22
N LYS A 302 21.35 9.55 -4.49
CA LYS A 302 22.43 8.68 -5.05
C LYS A 302 22.53 7.36 -4.33
#